data_8b85975b2da10b1cdf4211cf15f2c7fd
#
_entry.id   8b85975b2da10b1cdf4211cf15f2c7fd
#
_cell.length_a   1.000
_cell.length_b   1.000
_cell.length_c   1.000
_cell.angle_alpha   90.00
_cell.angle_beta   90.00
_cell.angle_gamma   90.00
#
_symmetry.space_group_name_H-M   'P 1'
#
loop_
_entity.id
_entity.type
_entity.pdbx_description
1 polymer ?
#
loop_
_entity_poly.entity_id
_entity_poly.type
_entity_poly.pdbx_seq_one_letter_code
_entity_poly.pdbx_strand_id
1 'polypeptide(L)'
;MEKVFVAQRINSKLQATEKSIDAAMTEAAELLTTLIEARREMNLSTVVGDKELASLTQALVALESARHATVEVHNGLGKMAKAMHIPVTAGSVKPGFVIGAAEDTVTMREAS
;
A
#
# COMPACT_ATOMS: atom_id res chain seq x y z
N MET A 1 10.43 15.91 -23.90
CA MET A 1 11.44 15.63 -22.85
C MET A 1 10.93 16.00 -21.47
N GLU A 2 10.44 17.20 -21.33
CA GLU A 2 9.93 17.64 -20.02
C GLU A 2 8.81 16.77 -19.49
N LYS A 3 7.91 16.33 -20.37
CA LYS A 3 6.81 15.48 -19.96
C LYS A 3 7.31 14.16 -19.38
N VAL A 4 8.37 13.62 -19.97
CA VAL A 4 8.94 12.37 -19.48
C VAL A 4 9.56 12.55 -18.10
N PHE A 5 10.29 13.65 -17.90
CA PHE A 5 10.88 13.93 -16.60
C PHE A 5 9.82 14.11 -15.52
N VAL A 6 8.75 14.85 -15.84
CA VAL A 6 7.67 15.06 -14.89
C VAL A 6 7.00 13.75 -14.56
N ALA A 7 6.74 12.92 -15.57
CA ALA A 7 6.10 11.62 -15.35
C ALA A 7 6.96 10.71 -14.49
N GLN A 8 8.27 10.71 -14.73
CA GLN A 8 9.18 9.89 -13.92
C GLN A 8 9.23 10.36 -12.47
N ARG A 9 9.19 11.67 -12.27
CA ARG A 9 9.21 12.23 -10.92
C ARG A 9 7.95 11.86 -10.16
N ILE A 10 6.79 11.94 -10.84
CA ILE A 10 5.52 11.55 -10.23
C ILE A 10 5.55 10.07 -9.89
N ASN A 11 6.02 9.23 -10.80
CA ASN A 11 6.08 7.80 -10.56
C ASN A 11 7.00 7.46 -9.39
N SER A 12 8.14 8.13 -9.29
CA SER A 12 9.06 7.91 -8.17
C SER A 12 8.41 8.26 -6.84
N LYS A 13 7.67 9.36 -6.81
CA LYS A 13 6.96 9.76 -5.58
C LYS A 13 5.84 8.78 -5.24
N LEU A 14 5.13 8.30 -6.25
CA LEU A 14 4.09 7.30 -6.02
C LEU A 14 4.69 6.03 -5.42
N GLN A 15 5.79 5.55 -5.97
CA GLN A 15 6.45 4.36 -5.44
C GLN A 15 6.93 4.58 -4.01
N ALA A 16 7.47 5.75 -3.71
CA ALA A 16 7.91 6.07 -2.35
C ALA A 16 6.72 6.07 -1.40
N THR A 17 5.59 6.61 -1.83
CA THR A 17 4.38 6.64 -1.03
C THR A 17 3.88 5.22 -0.75
N GLU A 18 3.86 4.37 -1.77
CA GLU A 18 3.44 2.98 -1.61
C GLU A 18 4.34 2.25 -0.61
N LYS A 19 5.64 2.44 -0.72
CA LYS A 19 6.59 1.81 0.21
C LYS A 19 6.40 2.31 1.64
N SER A 20 6.11 3.60 1.80
CA SER A 20 5.89 4.17 3.12
C SER A 20 4.64 3.59 3.77
N ILE A 21 3.58 3.38 2.99
CA ILE A 21 2.35 2.79 3.51
C ILE A 21 2.61 1.34 3.91
N ASP A 22 3.32 0.58 3.07
CA ASP A 22 3.67 -0.80 3.40
C ASP A 22 4.48 -0.87 4.69
N ALA A 23 5.46 0.03 4.84
CA ALA A 23 6.29 0.07 6.04
C ALA A 23 5.44 0.40 7.26
N ALA A 24 4.51 1.36 7.13
CA ALA A 24 3.64 1.73 8.23
C ALA A 24 2.73 0.57 8.63
N MET A 25 2.22 -0.18 7.65
CA MET A 25 1.38 -1.35 7.95
C MET A 25 2.18 -2.41 8.69
N THR A 26 3.41 -2.66 8.27
CA THR A 26 4.28 -3.62 8.95
C THR A 26 4.54 -3.20 10.39
N GLU A 27 4.88 -1.93 10.60
CA GLU A 27 5.15 -1.43 11.94
C GLU A 27 3.92 -1.49 12.83
N ALA A 28 2.75 -1.15 12.28
CA ALA A 28 1.51 -1.20 13.05
C ALA A 28 1.17 -2.64 13.43
N ALA A 29 1.37 -3.58 12.52
CA ALA A 29 1.12 -4.99 12.80
C ALA A 29 2.07 -5.52 13.87
N GLU A 30 3.33 -5.10 13.82
CA GLU A 30 4.30 -5.49 14.82
C GLU A 30 3.96 -4.89 16.18
N LEU A 31 3.48 -3.67 16.20
CA LEU A 31 3.04 -3.03 17.44
C LEU A 31 1.87 -3.81 18.04
N LEU A 32 0.92 -4.21 17.20
CA LEU A 32 -0.22 -5.00 17.65
C LEU A 32 0.26 -6.30 18.32
N THR A 33 1.16 -7.01 17.66
CA THR A 33 1.72 -8.25 18.18
C THR A 33 2.44 -8.00 19.50
N THR A 34 3.26 -6.94 19.56
CA THR A 34 4.03 -6.60 20.75
C THR A 34 3.13 -6.29 21.93
N LEU A 35 2.03 -5.56 21.69
CA LEU A 35 1.09 -5.24 22.76
C LEU A 35 0.43 -6.49 23.32
N ILE A 36 0.05 -7.42 22.45
CA ILE A 36 -0.57 -8.66 22.88
C ILE A 36 0.43 -9.50 23.66
N GLU A 37 1.66 -9.61 23.17
CA GLU A 37 2.69 -10.37 23.84
C GLU A 37 3.04 -9.77 25.22
N ALA A 38 3.13 -8.45 25.29
CA ALA A 38 3.43 -7.79 26.56
C ALA A 38 2.34 -8.05 27.58
N ARG A 39 1.08 -7.98 27.14
CA ARG A 39 -0.04 -8.27 28.05
C ARG A 39 0.05 -9.70 28.60
N ARG A 40 0.38 -10.64 27.74
CA ARG A 40 0.51 -12.05 28.13
C ARG A 40 1.68 -12.26 29.08
N GLU A 41 2.81 -11.62 28.78
CA GLU A 41 4.00 -11.75 29.63
C GLU A 41 3.77 -11.21 31.04
N MET A 42 2.96 -10.16 31.14
CA MET A 42 2.65 -9.57 32.44
C MET A 42 1.45 -10.23 33.10
N ASN A 43 0.92 -11.30 32.52
CA ASN A 43 -0.24 -12.03 33.04
C ASN A 43 -1.45 -11.13 33.28
N LEU A 44 -1.65 -10.17 32.40
CA LEU A 44 -2.78 -9.25 32.50
C LEU A 44 -4.00 -9.84 31.82
N SER A 45 -5.17 -9.41 32.28
CA SER A 45 -6.43 -9.84 31.69
C SER A 45 -6.51 -9.44 30.23
N THR A 46 -7.27 -10.19 29.46
CA THR A 46 -7.45 -9.90 28.03
C THR A 46 -8.14 -8.58 27.76
N VAL A 47 -8.79 -7.98 28.78
CA VAL A 47 -9.42 -6.67 28.60
C VAL A 47 -8.47 -5.50 28.81
N VAL A 48 -7.27 -5.76 29.32
CA VAL A 48 -6.28 -4.69 29.53
C VAL A 48 -5.77 -4.26 28.15
N GLY A 49 -5.83 -2.95 27.89
CA GLY A 49 -5.42 -2.40 26.62
C GLY A 49 -6.43 -2.59 25.50
N ASP A 50 -7.67 -2.91 25.85
CA ASP A 50 -8.70 -3.17 24.88
C ASP A 50 -8.94 -1.99 23.94
N LYS A 51 -9.01 -0.78 24.49
CA LYS A 51 -9.22 0.43 23.67
C LYS A 51 -8.06 0.67 22.73
N GLU A 52 -6.85 0.47 23.25
CA GLU A 52 -5.64 0.69 22.44
C GLU A 52 -5.56 -0.31 21.31
N LEU A 53 -5.89 -1.57 21.59
CA LEU A 53 -5.90 -2.59 20.54
C LEU A 53 -6.96 -2.29 19.48
N ALA A 54 -8.14 -1.84 19.92
CA ALA A 54 -9.20 -1.49 18.97
C ALA A 54 -8.78 -0.32 18.10
N SER A 55 -8.16 0.70 18.69
CA SER A 55 -7.68 1.86 17.94
C SER A 55 -6.60 1.47 16.95
N LEU A 56 -5.69 0.60 17.36
CA LEU A 56 -4.61 0.16 16.49
C LEU A 56 -5.15 -0.66 15.32
N THR A 57 -6.16 -1.50 15.59
CA THR A 57 -6.81 -2.26 14.52
C THR A 57 -7.46 -1.30 13.51
N GLN A 58 -8.08 -0.24 14.00
CA GLN A 58 -8.66 0.77 13.11
C GLN A 58 -7.59 1.47 12.28
N ALA A 59 -6.41 1.70 12.87
CA ALA A 59 -5.31 2.29 12.13
C ALA A 59 -4.86 1.36 11.00
N LEU A 60 -4.82 0.05 11.26
CA LEU A 60 -4.48 -0.91 10.21
C LEU A 60 -5.49 -0.88 9.08
N VAL A 61 -6.77 -0.79 9.41
CA VAL A 61 -7.82 -0.70 8.39
C VAL A 61 -7.65 0.59 7.58
N ALA A 62 -7.33 1.70 8.25
CA ALA A 62 -7.12 2.97 7.55
C ALA A 62 -5.91 2.90 6.63
N LEU A 63 -4.84 2.23 7.06
CA LEU A 63 -3.66 2.05 6.22
C LEU A 63 -3.98 1.16 5.02
N GLU A 64 -4.80 0.14 5.21
CA GLU A 64 -5.23 -0.68 4.09
C GLU A 64 -6.05 0.13 3.09
N SER A 65 -6.93 1.00 3.57
CA SER A 65 -7.68 1.89 2.69
C SER A 65 -6.75 2.81 1.92
N ALA A 66 -5.72 3.33 2.59
CA ALA A 66 -4.74 4.19 1.94
C ALA A 66 -3.97 3.41 0.87
N ARG A 67 -3.58 2.19 1.19
CA ARG A 67 -2.88 1.33 0.23
C ARG A 67 -3.73 1.11 -1.02
N HIS A 68 -5.00 0.78 -0.79
CA HIS A 68 -5.92 0.56 -1.89
C HIS A 68 -6.08 1.82 -2.76
N ALA A 69 -6.18 2.97 -2.11
CA ALA A 69 -6.32 4.24 -2.82
C ALA A 69 -5.09 4.55 -3.67
N THR A 70 -3.88 4.18 -3.20
CA THR A 70 -2.68 4.41 -4.00
C THR A 70 -2.65 3.51 -5.23
N VAL A 71 -3.23 2.32 -5.15
CA VAL A 71 -3.38 1.47 -6.33
C VAL A 71 -4.23 2.17 -7.38
N GLU A 72 -5.32 2.80 -6.93
CA GLU A 72 -6.19 3.54 -7.85
C GLU A 72 -5.48 4.75 -8.44
N VAL A 73 -4.67 5.43 -7.65
CA VAL A 73 -3.85 6.54 -8.17
C VAL A 73 -2.89 6.02 -9.22
N HIS A 74 -2.24 4.90 -8.94
CA HIS A 74 -1.32 4.28 -9.88
C HIS A 74 -2.00 4.01 -11.22
N ASN A 75 -3.17 3.38 -11.17
CA ASN A 75 -3.91 3.05 -12.38
C ASN A 75 -4.37 4.31 -13.11
N GLY A 76 -4.83 5.32 -12.36
CA GLY A 76 -5.27 6.56 -12.95
C GLY A 76 -4.16 7.31 -13.63
N LEU A 77 -2.98 7.35 -13.01
CA LEU A 77 -1.83 8.00 -13.60
C LEU A 77 -1.37 7.29 -14.87
N GLY A 78 -1.46 5.96 -14.88
CA GLY A 78 -1.15 5.20 -16.07
C GLY A 78 -2.07 5.55 -17.23
N LYS A 79 -3.36 5.71 -16.95
CA LYS A 79 -4.32 6.10 -17.97
C LYS A 79 -4.06 7.52 -18.47
N MET A 80 -3.70 8.42 -17.54
CA MET A 80 -3.37 9.79 -17.92
C MET A 80 -2.16 9.84 -18.86
N ALA A 81 -1.12 9.09 -18.51
CA ALA A 81 0.09 9.06 -19.33
C ALA A 81 -0.24 8.57 -20.72
N LYS A 82 -1.08 7.54 -20.82
CA LYS A 82 -1.49 7.00 -22.10
C LYS A 82 -2.27 8.02 -22.91
N ALA A 83 -3.22 8.70 -22.26
CA ALA A 83 -4.03 9.71 -22.93
C ALA A 83 -3.20 10.89 -23.40
N MET A 84 -2.14 11.21 -22.70
CA MET A 84 -1.26 12.32 -23.04
C MET A 84 -0.10 11.90 -23.94
N HIS A 85 -0.08 10.65 -24.34
CA HIS A 85 0.98 10.08 -25.20
C HIS A 85 2.36 10.21 -24.57
N ILE A 86 2.43 10.05 -23.25
CA ILE A 86 3.71 10.05 -22.54
C ILE A 86 4.24 8.63 -22.57
N PRO A 87 5.48 8.42 -23.04
CA PRO A 87 6.05 7.07 -23.05
C PRO A 87 6.21 6.56 -21.62
N VAL A 88 5.83 5.31 -21.41
CA VAL A 88 5.96 4.67 -20.11
C VAL A 88 6.93 3.52 -20.27
N THR A 89 8.03 3.58 -19.53
CA THR A 89 9.04 2.53 -19.60
C THR A 89 8.82 1.52 -18.48
N ALA A 90 9.47 0.38 -18.61
CA ALA A 90 9.39 -0.64 -17.58
C ALA A 90 9.88 -0.12 -16.22
N GLY A 91 10.79 0.85 -16.24
CA GLY A 91 11.25 1.45 -14.99
C GLY A 91 10.27 2.45 -14.42
N SER A 92 9.38 2.97 -15.24
CA SER A 92 8.41 3.96 -14.78
C SER A 92 7.13 3.33 -14.28
N VAL A 93 6.68 2.30 -14.95
CA VAL A 93 5.47 1.61 -14.56
C VAL A 93 5.77 0.13 -14.57
N LYS A 94 5.44 -0.54 -13.50
CA LYS A 94 5.66 -1.97 -13.43
C LYS A 94 4.51 -2.68 -14.11
N PRO A 95 4.74 -3.33 -15.21
CA PRO A 95 3.63 -3.92 -15.95
C PRO A 95 2.95 -4.99 -15.13
N GLY A 96 3.47 -5.87 -14.59
CA GLY A 96 2.77 -6.91 -13.88
C GLY A 96 2.11 -6.48 -12.61
N PHE A 97 2.25 -5.27 -12.30
CA PHE A 97 1.76 -4.79 -11.09
C PHE A 97 0.30 -4.52 -11.08
N VAL A 98 -0.04 -4.64 -11.91
CA VAL A 98 -1.32 -4.52 -11.91
C VAL A 98 -2.11 -5.64 -11.99
N ILE A 99 -1.45 -5.63 -11.68
CA ILE A 99 -2.06 -6.30 -11.69
C ILE A 99 -2.82 -6.48 -11.94
N GLY A 100 -2.49 -6.43 -11.84
CA GLY A 100 -3.35 -6.77 -12.09
C GLY A 100 -3.77 -6.84 -12.28
N ALA A 101 -3.40 -6.99 -12.35
CA ALA A 101 -3.91 -7.32 -12.77
C ALA A 101 -4.10 -7.64 -12.93
N ALA A 102 -3.67 -7.82 -12.95
CA ALA A 102 -4.09 -8.40 -13.28
C ALA A 102 -4.32 -8.75 -13.28
N GLU A 103 -3.90 -8.90 -13.28
CA GLU A 103 -4.26 -9.47 -13.56
C GLU A 103 -4.56 -9.73 -13.40
N ASP A 104 -4.17 -9.75 -13.22
CA ASP A 104 -4.54 -10.25 -13.26
C ASP A 104 -4.70 -10.48 -12.91
N THR A 105 -4.33 -10.64 -12.64
CA THR A 105 -4.63 -11.19 -12.52
C THR A 105 -4.75 -11.50 -12.02
N VAL A 106 -4.44 -11.65 -11.89
CA VAL A 106 -4.80 -12.22 -11.69
C VAL A 106 -4.80 -12.32 -11.14
N THR A 107 -4.45 -12.39 -11.06
CA THR A 107 -4.69 -12.77 -10.88
C THR A 107 -4.80 -12.77 -10.22
N MET A 108 -4.67 -12.65 -9.92
CA MET A 108 -5.06 -12.88 -9.71
C MET A 108 -5.47 -13.15 -9.36
N ARG A 109 -5.14 -13.24 -9.24
CA ARG A 109 -5.70 -13.72 -9.35
C ARG A 109 -6.01 -14.12 -9.03
N GLU A 110 -5.68 -14.07 -8.95
CA GLU A 110 -6.05 -14.52 -9.01
C GLU A 110 -6.16 -14.71 -8.60
N ALA A 111 -5.87 -14.56 -8.31
CA ALA A 111 -6.18 -14.85 -8.19
C ALA A 111 -6.28 -14.94 -7.76
N SER A 112 -6.00 -14.89 -7.50
CA SER A 112 -6.37 -15.21 -7.46
C SER A 112 -6.40 -15.36 -7.33
#